data_d462f02f9e2824e380e091034a3eb367
#
_entry.id   d462f02f9e2824e380e091034a3eb367
#
_cell.length_a   1.000
_cell.length_b   1.000
_cell.length_c   1.000
_cell.angle_alpha   90.00
_cell.angle_beta   90.00
_cell.angle_gamma   90.00
#
_symmetry.space_group_name_H-M   'P 1'
#
loop_
_entity.id
_entity.type
_entity.pdbx_description
1 polymer ?
#
loop_
_entity_poly.entity_id
_entity_poly.type
_entity_poly.pdbx_seq_one_letter_code
_entity_poly.pdbx_strand_id
1 'polypeptide(L)'
;MNKVTRRQFTQSLAATALTGAIAAPGIVSAASRSADKTKRLPIAFSTLGCPAWDWKTILDQASQQGFAALELRGILSEMDLPKSPQFTGAKLAESLKDLDALGLKISDLGASSRLGESDPAKRVAQIDEAKRFIDLAHKLKSPYVRIFGGKLLKDQTMDDATKRIIAGFKELHEHAKGSKVTLLIESHDEFTTSESLLAILNGANLPTALLLWDAHHTFVAGKEQPADTYKKLGKFTRHTHLKDSRPEGKDRRYVLTGTGEVPIKQTVKVLATNGYRGYYCFEWEKRWHPEIEAPEIAFPHYAKVMREYLAEAGVKS
;
A
#
# COMPACT_ATOMS: atom_id res chain seq x y z
N MET A 1 57.23 -41.79 -7.09
CA MET A 1 57.49 -42.88 -8.05
C MET A 1 56.14 -43.55 -8.30
N ASN A 2 55.48 -43.60 -9.41
CA ASN A 2 55.78 -43.62 -10.83
C ASN A 2 54.68 -42.87 -11.60
N LYS A 3 55.13 -42.11 -12.58
CA LYS A 3 54.34 -41.59 -13.69
C LYS A 3 53.91 -42.73 -14.61
N VAL A 4 52.69 -42.74 -15.13
CA VAL A 4 52.36 -43.41 -16.38
C VAL A 4 51.61 -42.45 -17.28
N THR A 5 52.18 -42.30 -18.44
CA THR A 5 51.86 -41.38 -19.53
C THR A 5 50.77 -41.90 -20.44
N ARG A 6 50.16 -40.95 -21.17
CA ARG A 6 49.33 -41.14 -22.39
C ARG A 6 49.87 -42.20 -23.33
N ARG A 7 49.02 -43.02 -23.88
CA ARG A 7 48.84 -43.34 -25.31
C ARG A 7 48.08 -44.64 -25.56
N GLN A 8 47.18 -44.55 -26.55
CA GLN A 8 46.76 -45.62 -27.46
C GLN A 8 45.74 -46.65 -26.96
N PHE A 9 44.53 -46.59 -27.45
CA PHE A 9 44.03 -47.62 -28.38
C PHE A 9 42.98 -47.06 -29.34
N THR A 10 43.31 -47.12 -30.59
CA THR A 10 42.42 -46.87 -31.74
C THR A 10 41.83 -48.21 -32.22
N GLN A 11 40.63 -48.11 -32.83
CA GLN A 11 39.97 -49.00 -33.77
C GLN A 11 39.09 -50.13 -33.24
N SER A 12 37.79 -50.01 -33.47
CA SER A 12 37.08 -50.79 -34.50
C SER A 12 35.67 -50.26 -34.75
N LEU A 13 35.38 -50.03 -36.01
CA LEU A 13 34.05 -49.69 -36.51
C LEU A 13 33.03 -50.84 -36.36
N ALA A 14 31.83 -50.50 -35.99
CA ALA A 14 30.63 -51.15 -36.50
C ALA A 14 29.51 -50.12 -36.61
N ALA A 15 29.10 -49.81 -37.80
CA ALA A 15 27.98 -48.95 -38.13
C ALA A 15 26.65 -49.65 -37.84
N THR A 16 25.80 -49.03 -37.02
CA THR A 16 24.38 -49.35 -37.02
C THR A 16 23.65 -47.99 -37.02
N ALA A 17 23.06 -47.65 -38.16
CA ALA A 17 22.23 -46.47 -38.34
C ALA A 17 20.92 -46.69 -37.59
N LEU A 18 20.71 -45.95 -36.51
CA LEU A 18 19.39 -45.70 -35.95
C LEU A 18 19.09 -44.22 -36.14
N THR A 19 18.13 -43.96 -36.97
CA THR A 19 17.48 -42.64 -37.14
C THR A 19 16.75 -42.29 -35.88
N GLY A 20 17.42 -41.60 -34.97
CA GLY A 20 16.81 -40.95 -33.79
C GLY A 20 16.47 -39.52 -34.14
N ALA A 21 15.20 -39.19 -34.26
CA ALA A 21 14.73 -37.83 -34.38
C ALA A 21 15.20 -37.03 -33.13
N ILE A 22 16.09 -36.07 -33.36
CA ILE A 22 16.47 -35.10 -32.35
C ILE A 22 15.26 -34.17 -32.18
N ALA A 23 14.45 -34.39 -31.14
CA ALA A 23 13.47 -33.43 -30.70
C ALA A 23 14.23 -32.18 -30.20
N ALA A 24 14.12 -31.08 -30.91
CA ALA A 24 14.57 -29.77 -30.45
C ALA A 24 13.89 -29.48 -29.11
N PRO A 25 14.62 -28.88 -28.12
CA PRO A 25 13.98 -28.45 -26.89
C PRO A 25 12.93 -27.41 -27.27
N GLY A 26 11.65 -27.78 -27.07
CA GLY A 26 10.55 -26.88 -27.28
C GLY A 26 10.79 -25.59 -26.49
N ILE A 27 10.84 -24.49 -27.21
CA ILE A 27 10.71 -23.15 -26.63
C ILE A 27 9.37 -23.18 -25.91
N VAL A 28 9.40 -23.32 -24.58
CA VAL A 28 8.22 -23.07 -23.76
C VAL A 28 7.93 -21.59 -23.95
N SER A 29 7.08 -21.31 -24.92
CA SER A 29 6.45 -20.00 -25.06
C SER A 29 5.84 -19.71 -23.72
N ALA A 30 6.36 -18.69 -23.03
CA ALA A 30 5.68 -18.08 -21.90
C ALA A 30 4.36 -17.53 -22.46
N ALA A 31 3.35 -18.40 -22.49
CA ALA A 31 2.00 -17.98 -22.75
C ALA A 31 1.72 -16.90 -21.73
N SER A 32 1.61 -15.67 -22.19
CA SER A 32 1.08 -14.56 -21.41
C SER A 32 -0.28 -15.04 -20.94
N ARG A 33 -0.34 -15.54 -19.68
CA ARG A 33 -1.61 -15.73 -19.00
C ARG A 33 -2.23 -14.33 -18.97
N SER A 34 -3.15 -14.08 -19.89
CA SER A 34 -4.05 -12.96 -19.76
C SER A 34 -4.62 -13.08 -18.34
N ALA A 35 -4.18 -12.19 -17.46
CA ALA A 35 -4.69 -12.16 -16.12
C ALA A 35 -6.21 -12.03 -16.26
N ASP A 36 -6.93 -13.03 -15.76
CA ASP A 36 -8.37 -13.01 -15.77
C ASP A 36 -8.82 -11.73 -15.06
N LYS A 37 -9.37 -10.78 -15.81
CA LYS A 37 -9.81 -9.48 -15.30
C LYS A 37 -10.98 -9.60 -14.32
N THR A 38 -11.47 -10.84 -14.10
CA THR A 38 -12.63 -11.13 -13.29
C THR A 38 -12.26 -11.26 -11.83
N LYS A 39 -12.86 -10.36 -11.04
CA LYS A 39 -13.06 -10.44 -9.57
C LYS A 39 -11.83 -10.83 -8.73
N ARG A 40 -10.89 -9.90 -8.61
CA ARG A 40 -9.87 -9.96 -7.56
C ARG A 40 -10.49 -9.62 -6.21
N LEU A 41 -9.99 -10.25 -5.14
CA LEU A 41 -10.30 -9.82 -3.78
C LEU A 41 -9.88 -8.34 -3.59
N PRO A 42 -10.58 -7.57 -2.75
CA PRO A 42 -10.30 -6.16 -2.54
C PRO A 42 -9.05 -5.94 -1.66
N ILE A 43 -7.93 -6.54 -2.04
CA ILE A 43 -6.64 -6.35 -1.38
C ILE A 43 -5.76 -5.40 -2.18
N ALA A 44 -5.02 -4.55 -1.47
CA ALA A 44 -4.03 -3.64 -2.02
C ALA A 44 -2.72 -3.73 -1.24
N PHE A 45 -1.65 -3.17 -1.77
CA PHE A 45 -0.45 -2.90 -1.00
C PHE A 45 0.07 -1.48 -1.26
N SER A 46 0.73 -0.93 -0.25
CA SER A 46 1.46 0.33 -0.35
C SER A 46 2.85 0.12 -0.95
N THR A 47 3.24 0.96 -1.90
CA THR A 47 4.59 0.94 -2.47
C THR A 47 5.69 1.29 -1.45
N LEU A 48 5.30 1.73 -0.26
CA LEU A 48 6.20 1.86 0.89
C LEU A 48 6.93 0.55 1.20
N GLY A 49 6.26 -0.57 1.00
CA GLY A 49 6.76 -1.91 1.29
C GLY A 49 7.77 -2.46 0.28
N CYS A 50 7.95 -1.80 -0.86
CA CYS A 50 8.86 -2.27 -1.92
C CYS A 50 9.75 -1.13 -2.46
N PRO A 51 10.56 -0.48 -1.62
CA PRO A 51 11.28 0.74 -1.97
C PRO A 51 12.33 0.58 -3.08
N ALA A 52 12.74 -0.66 -3.38
CA ALA A 52 13.70 -0.97 -4.45
C ALA A 52 13.04 -1.33 -5.79
N TRP A 53 11.72 -1.51 -5.82
CA TRP A 53 11.02 -1.90 -7.04
C TRP A 53 10.72 -0.71 -7.94
N ASP A 54 10.99 -0.87 -9.23
CA ASP A 54 10.54 0.05 -10.26
C ASP A 54 9.05 -0.16 -10.58
N TRP A 55 8.49 0.74 -11.38
CA TRP A 55 7.06 0.71 -11.74
C TRP A 55 6.63 -0.61 -12.38
N LYS A 56 7.45 -1.13 -13.30
CA LYS A 56 7.15 -2.40 -13.96
C LYS A 56 7.11 -3.56 -12.98
N THR A 57 8.09 -3.65 -12.10
CA THR A 57 8.16 -4.70 -11.07
C THR A 57 6.96 -4.61 -10.12
N ILE A 58 6.58 -3.39 -9.68
CA ILE A 58 5.38 -3.16 -8.86
C ILE A 58 4.14 -3.72 -9.53
N LEU A 59 3.91 -3.41 -10.80
CA LEU A 59 2.75 -3.86 -11.55
C LEU A 59 2.73 -5.38 -11.75
N ASP A 60 3.86 -5.95 -12.15
CA ASP A 60 4.01 -7.40 -12.38
C ASP A 60 3.71 -8.17 -11.08
N GLN A 61 4.29 -7.75 -9.96
CA GLN A 61 4.07 -8.39 -8.66
C GLN A 61 2.63 -8.23 -8.17
N ALA A 62 2.05 -7.04 -8.30
CA ALA A 62 0.65 -6.82 -7.94
C ALA A 62 -0.29 -7.77 -8.72
N SER A 63 -0.07 -7.86 -10.03
CA SER A 63 -0.89 -8.71 -10.90
C SER A 63 -0.71 -10.20 -10.60
N GLN A 64 0.54 -10.67 -10.46
CA GLN A 64 0.85 -12.09 -10.23
C GLN A 64 0.31 -12.59 -8.89
N GLN A 65 0.33 -11.74 -7.86
CA GLN A 65 -0.11 -12.10 -6.52
C GLN A 65 -1.62 -11.87 -6.28
N GLY A 66 -2.32 -11.30 -7.28
CA GLY A 66 -3.77 -11.13 -7.24
C GLY A 66 -4.24 -9.92 -6.43
N PHE A 67 -3.40 -8.90 -6.26
CA PHE A 67 -3.83 -7.61 -5.73
C PHE A 67 -4.76 -6.90 -6.72
N ALA A 68 -5.77 -6.22 -6.22
CA ALA A 68 -6.71 -5.46 -7.02
C ALA A 68 -6.30 -4.00 -7.20
N ALA A 69 -5.52 -3.47 -6.25
CA ALA A 69 -5.10 -2.07 -6.27
C ALA A 69 -3.73 -1.85 -5.65
N LEU A 70 -3.20 -0.67 -5.89
CA LEU A 70 -1.96 -0.14 -5.34
C LEU A 70 -2.25 1.14 -4.57
N GLU A 71 -1.63 1.30 -3.42
CA GLU A 71 -1.44 2.59 -2.78
C GLU A 71 -0.05 3.11 -3.17
N LEU A 72 -0.01 4.34 -3.64
CA LEU A 72 1.24 4.97 -4.04
C LEU A 72 1.77 5.84 -2.90
N ARG A 73 2.90 5.42 -2.29
CA ARG A 73 3.57 6.16 -1.20
C ARG A 73 5.00 6.57 -1.56
N GLY A 74 5.44 6.26 -2.73
CA GLY A 74 6.75 6.54 -3.30
C GLY A 74 7.09 5.50 -4.35
N ILE A 75 7.98 5.84 -5.27
CA ILE A 75 8.57 4.91 -6.25
C ILE A 75 10.08 5.09 -6.20
N LEU A 76 10.81 4.02 -5.97
CA LEU A 76 12.25 4.06 -5.72
C LEU A 76 12.56 5.07 -4.60
N SER A 77 13.44 6.04 -4.86
CA SER A 77 13.78 7.08 -3.87
C SER A 77 12.82 8.27 -3.84
N GLU A 78 11.95 8.43 -4.86
CA GLU A 78 11.07 9.59 -4.97
C GLU A 78 9.80 9.42 -4.16
N MET A 79 9.62 10.28 -3.15
CA MET A 79 8.45 10.33 -2.28
C MET A 79 7.46 11.43 -2.68
N ASP A 80 7.91 12.49 -3.35
CA ASP A 80 7.06 13.52 -3.93
C ASP A 80 6.52 13.03 -5.29
N LEU A 81 5.55 12.13 -5.25
CA LEU A 81 5.00 11.47 -6.45
C LEU A 81 4.65 12.42 -7.61
N PRO A 82 4.15 13.66 -7.37
CA PRO A 82 4.01 14.65 -8.43
C PRO A 82 5.29 14.99 -9.20
N LYS A 83 6.46 14.76 -8.61
CA LYS A 83 7.77 14.93 -9.26
C LYS A 83 8.32 13.63 -9.86
N SER A 84 7.70 12.50 -9.58
CA SER A 84 8.16 11.22 -10.12
C SER A 84 8.13 11.24 -11.65
N PRO A 85 9.24 10.90 -12.32
CA PRO A 85 9.27 10.78 -13.78
C PRO A 85 8.20 9.84 -14.32
N GLN A 86 7.77 8.85 -13.53
CA GLN A 86 6.74 7.87 -13.88
C GLN A 86 5.36 8.53 -14.08
N PHE A 87 5.07 9.63 -13.36
CA PHE A 87 3.76 10.27 -13.38
C PHE A 87 3.78 11.66 -14.04
N THR A 88 4.79 11.92 -14.86
CA THR A 88 4.93 13.18 -15.61
C THR A 88 4.95 12.95 -17.10
N GLY A 89 4.54 13.96 -17.89
CA GLY A 89 4.58 13.91 -19.36
C GLY A 89 3.89 12.68 -19.96
N ALA A 90 4.54 12.08 -20.96
CA ALA A 90 4.01 10.89 -21.66
C ALA A 90 3.91 9.66 -20.76
N LYS A 91 4.81 9.51 -19.78
CA LYS A 91 4.82 8.35 -18.89
C LYS A 91 3.58 8.24 -18.00
N LEU A 92 2.90 9.36 -17.71
CA LEU A 92 1.61 9.31 -17.02
C LEU A 92 0.57 8.54 -17.83
N ALA A 93 0.47 8.81 -19.13
CA ALA A 93 -0.48 8.12 -20.01
C ALA A 93 -0.12 6.64 -20.19
N GLU A 94 1.17 6.31 -20.25
CA GLU A 94 1.67 4.93 -20.27
C GLU A 94 1.29 4.21 -18.98
N SER A 95 1.51 4.82 -17.81
CA SER A 95 1.14 4.24 -16.52
C SER A 95 -0.35 3.93 -16.40
N LEU A 96 -1.21 4.83 -16.89
CA LEU A 96 -2.66 4.59 -16.92
C LEU A 96 -3.03 3.43 -17.83
N LYS A 97 -2.37 3.32 -18.99
CA LYS A 97 -2.56 2.21 -19.91
C LYS A 97 -2.11 0.88 -19.31
N ASP A 98 -0.96 0.85 -18.62
CA ASP A 98 -0.44 -0.34 -17.94
C ASP A 98 -1.38 -0.81 -16.84
N LEU A 99 -1.86 0.09 -16.00
CA LEU A 99 -2.85 -0.21 -14.96
C LEU A 99 -4.14 -0.81 -15.54
N ASP A 100 -4.65 -0.21 -16.62
CA ASP A 100 -5.87 -0.68 -17.27
C ASP A 100 -5.67 -2.06 -17.93
N ALA A 101 -4.53 -2.26 -18.58
CA ALA A 101 -4.18 -3.53 -19.20
C ALA A 101 -4.15 -4.68 -18.20
N LEU A 102 -3.66 -4.42 -16.98
CA LEU A 102 -3.58 -5.38 -15.88
C LEU A 102 -4.84 -5.42 -15.01
N GLY A 103 -5.81 -4.53 -15.23
CA GLY A 103 -7.01 -4.40 -14.39
C GLY A 103 -6.71 -3.93 -12.97
N LEU A 104 -5.58 -3.25 -12.75
CA LEU A 104 -5.18 -2.67 -11.46
C LEU A 104 -5.78 -1.28 -11.28
N LYS A 105 -6.04 -0.91 -10.02
CA LYS A 105 -6.50 0.43 -9.64
C LYS A 105 -5.47 1.11 -8.72
N ILE A 106 -5.52 2.42 -8.65
CA ILE A 106 -4.87 3.16 -7.57
C ILE A 106 -5.91 3.37 -6.48
N SER A 107 -5.63 2.86 -5.28
CA SER A 107 -6.53 2.98 -4.13
C SER A 107 -6.40 4.31 -3.42
N ASP A 108 -5.18 4.81 -3.32
CA ASP A 108 -4.84 6.04 -2.61
C ASP A 108 -3.46 6.57 -3.04
N LEU A 109 -3.22 7.87 -2.83
CA LEU A 109 -1.90 8.49 -2.88
C LEU A 109 -1.53 9.00 -1.48
N GLY A 110 -0.47 8.46 -0.89
CA GLY A 110 0.03 8.90 0.41
C GLY A 110 0.92 10.14 0.31
N ALA A 111 0.40 11.33 0.61
CA ALA A 111 1.21 12.53 0.76
C ALA A 111 1.96 12.53 2.10
N SER A 112 3.07 13.29 2.20
CA SER A 112 3.78 13.50 3.47
C SER A 112 3.24 14.68 4.28
N SER A 113 2.24 15.38 3.74
CA SER A 113 1.64 16.59 4.30
C SER A 113 1.08 16.38 5.70
N ARG A 114 1.47 17.27 6.63
CA ARG A 114 1.02 17.30 8.03
C ARG A 114 0.22 18.59 8.28
N LEU A 115 -1.10 18.45 8.39
CA LEU A 115 -1.97 19.63 8.49
C LEU A 115 -1.91 20.33 9.85
N GLY A 116 -1.43 19.63 10.90
CA GLY A 116 -1.22 20.16 12.24
C GLY A 116 0.02 21.05 12.41
N GLU A 117 0.84 21.21 11.35
CA GLU A 117 2.05 22.04 11.38
C GLU A 117 1.74 23.46 11.89
N SER A 118 2.52 23.92 12.86
CA SER A 118 2.29 25.20 13.52
C SER A 118 3.13 26.33 12.96
N ASP A 119 4.30 26.03 12.38
CA ASP A 119 5.13 27.03 11.72
C ASP A 119 4.42 27.48 10.42
N PRO A 120 4.10 28.78 10.26
CA PRO A 120 3.33 29.26 9.12
C PRO A 120 4.00 28.98 7.77
N ALA A 121 5.34 29.12 7.68
CA ALA A 121 6.06 28.90 6.43
C ALA A 121 6.08 27.40 6.06
N LYS A 122 6.30 26.52 7.04
CA LYS A 122 6.23 25.06 6.82
C LYS A 122 4.81 24.63 6.49
N ARG A 123 3.80 25.23 7.15
CA ARG A 123 2.39 24.93 6.89
C ARG A 123 2.02 25.19 5.43
N VAL A 124 2.48 26.31 4.84
CA VAL A 124 2.27 26.59 3.41
C VAL A 124 2.81 25.44 2.56
N ALA A 125 4.03 24.99 2.83
CA ALA A 125 4.64 23.87 2.10
C ALA A 125 3.84 22.55 2.24
N GLN A 126 3.27 22.26 3.44
CA GLN A 126 2.41 21.08 3.64
C GLN A 126 1.12 21.16 2.81
N ILE A 127 0.48 22.31 2.79
CA ILE A 127 -0.74 22.54 1.99
C ILE A 127 -0.43 22.45 0.49
N ASP A 128 0.65 23.06 0.02
CA ASP A 128 1.05 23.00 -1.38
C ASP A 128 1.41 21.58 -1.83
N GLU A 129 2.05 20.79 -0.98
CA GLU A 129 2.27 19.36 -1.25
C GLU A 129 0.94 18.65 -1.42
N ALA A 130 0.00 18.79 -0.48
CA ALA A 130 -1.29 18.14 -0.57
C ALA A 130 -2.07 18.54 -1.84
N LYS A 131 -2.03 19.81 -2.24
CA LYS A 131 -2.64 20.28 -3.50
C LYS A 131 -2.04 19.57 -4.73
N ARG A 132 -0.71 19.47 -4.81
CA ARG A 132 -0.06 18.75 -5.92
C ARG A 132 -0.44 17.25 -5.94
N PHE A 133 -0.59 16.61 -4.77
CA PHE A 133 -1.06 15.22 -4.68
C PHE A 133 -2.52 15.06 -5.12
N ILE A 134 -3.39 16.02 -4.79
CA ILE A 134 -4.79 16.05 -5.28
C ILE A 134 -4.82 16.13 -6.81
N ASP A 135 -4.01 17.02 -7.40
CA ASP A 135 -3.92 17.17 -8.86
C ASP A 135 -3.41 15.90 -9.54
N LEU A 136 -2.42 15.21 -8.95
CA LEU A 136 -1.93 13.93 -9.44
C LEU A 136 -2.97 12.84 -9.28
N ALA A 137 -3.64 12.76 -8.11
CA ALA A 137 -4.68 11.77 -7.85
C ALA A 137 -5.83 11.88 -8.88
N HIS A 138 -6.25 13.10 -9.19
CA HIS A 138 -7.23 13.34 -10.25
C HIS A 138 -6.77 12.80 -11.61
N LYS A 139 -5.52 13.04 -12.02
CA LYS A 139 -4.94 12.54 -13.27
C LYS A 139 -4.82 11.00 -13.27
N LEU A 140 -4.43 10.40 -12.16
CA LEU A 140 -4.31 8.94 -11.99
C LEU A 140 -5.64 8.24 -11.73
N LYS A 141 -6.76 8.98 -11.63
CA LYS A 141 -8.09 8.47 -11.28
C LYS A 141 -8.10 7.76 -9.91
N SER A 142 -7.22 8.17 -9.01
CA SER A 142 -7.23 7.76 -7.61
C SER A 142 -8.36 8.48 -6.87
N PRO A 143 -9.19 7.77 -6.09
CA PRO A 143 -10.27 8.41 -5.36
C PRO A 143 -9.80 9.19 -4.13
N TYR A 144 -8.60 8.91 -3.62
CA TYR A 144 -8.14 9.41 -2.34
C TYR A 144 -6.73 9.97 -2.37
N VAL A 145 -6.51 10.93 -1.45
CA VAL A 145 -5.19 11.38 -1.03
C VAL A 145 -5.13 11.34 0.49
N ARG A 146 -4.19 10.57 1.03
CA ARG A 146 -3.94 10.51 2.46
C ARG A 146 -3.02 11.65 2.90
N ILE A 147 -3.35 12.23 4.03
CA ILE A 147 -2.60 13.25 4.76
C ILE A 147 -2.48 12.87 6.23
N PHE A 148 -1.53 13.48 6.93
CA PHE A 148 -1.32 13.28 8.36
C PHE A 148 -1.86 14.44 9.21
N GLY A 149 -2.24 14.13 10.45
CA GLY A 149 -2.42 15.13 11.50
C GLY A 149 -1.08 15.76 11.89
N GLY A 150 -0.08 14.92 12.10
CA GLY A 150 1.29 15.29 12.47
C GLY A 150 1.54 15.20 13.98
N LYS A 151 2.80 15.43 14.36
CA LYS A 151 3.24 15.39 15.76
C LYS A 151 2.97 16.73 16.46
N LEU A 152 2.67 16.68 17.74
CA LEU A 152 2.64 17.87 18.60
C LEU A 152 4.07 18.25 18.98
N LEU A 153 4.40 19.51 18.79
CA LEU A 153 5.61 20.09 19.37
C LEU A 153 5.36 20.45 20.85
N LYS A 154 6.45 20.62 21.61
CA LYS A 154 6.43 20.73 23.08
C LYS A 154 5.45 21.79 23.61
N ASP A 155 5.23 22.88 22.88
CA ASP A 155 4.38 23.99 23.32
C ASP A 155 3.04 24.05 22.58
N GLN A 156 2.62 22.93 21.98
CA GLN A 156 1.36 22.83 21.25
C GLN A 156 0.33 22.02 22.00
N THR A 157 -0.93 22.45 21.91
CA THR A 157 -2.06 21.69 22.42
C THR A 157 -2.70 20.86 21.32
N MET A 158 -3.33 19.75 21.69
CA MET A 158 -4.13 18.92 20.77
C MET A 158 -5.26 19.74 20.15
N ASP A 159 -5.87 20.65 20.90
CA ASP A 159 -6.96 21.51 20.43
C ASP A 159 -6.49 22.47 19.32
N ASP A 160 -5.33 23.12 19.50
CA ASP A 160 -4.77 24.02 18.49
C ASP A 160 -4.35 23.26 17.23
N ALA A 161 -3.76 22.08 17.36
CA ALA A 161 -3.44 21.24 16.22
C ALA A 161 -4.71 20.79 15.48
N THR A 162 -5.75 20.37 16.22
CA THR A 162 -7.05 20.02 15.67
C THR A 162 -7.67 21.17 14.87
N LYS A 163 -7.64 22.41 15.40
CA LYS A 163 -8.13 23.59 14.68
C LYS A 163 -7.35 23.83 13.37
N ARG A 164 -6.01 23.68 13.39
CA ARG A 164 -5.19 23.82 12.17
C ARG A 164 -5.50 22.73 11.15
N ILE A 165 -5.69 21.48 11.58
CA ILE A 165 -6.07 20.38 10.69
C ILE A 165 -7.43 20.64 10.03
N ILE A 166 -8.42 21.08 10.81
CA ILE A 166 -9.74 21.47 10.29
C ILE A 166 -9.64 22.58 9.25
N ALA A 167 -8.86 23.63 9.53
CA ALA A 167 -8.63 24.71 8.59
C ALA A 167 -7.95 24.23 7.29
N GLY A 168 -6.96 23.31 7.41
CA GLY A 168 -6.31 22.68 6.27
C GLY A 168 -7.27 21.84 5.42
N PHE A 169 -8.15 21.06 6.05
CA PHE A 169 -9.19 20.32 5.32
C PHE A 169 -10.10 21.26 4.52
N LYS A 170 -10.52 22.37 5.09
CA LYS A 170 -11.37 23.35 4.41
C LYS A 170 -10.67 23.94 3.18
N GLU A 171 -9.42 24.31 3.32
CA GLU A 171 -8.62 24.85 2.22
C GLU A 171 -8.43 23.83 1.10
N LEU A 172 -8.06 22.60 1.45
CA LEU A 172 -7.85 21.51 0.49
C LEU A 172 -9.17 21.05 -0.16
N HIS A 173 -10.29 21.11 0.57
CA HIS A 173 -11.60 20.83 0.01
C HIS A 173 -11.94 21.81 -1.13
N GLU A 174 -11.67 23.11 -0.95
CA GLU A 174 -11.88 24.11 -2.01
C GLU A 174 -11.02 23.79 -3.24
N HIS A 175 -9.75 23.41 -3.04
CA HIS A 175 -8.87 23.00 -4.14
C HIS A 175 -9.34 21.72 -4.85
N ALA A 176 -9.86 20.77 -4.10
CA ALA A 176 -10.32 19.48 -4.63
C ALA A 176 -11.67 19.54 -5.38
N LYS A 177 -12.38 20.69 -5.34
CA LYS A 177 -13.67 20.82 -6.02
C LYS A 177 -13.58 20.47 -7.50
N GLY A 178 -14.48 19.56 -7.94
CA GLY A 178 -14.51 19.09 -9.33
C GLY A 178 -13.52 17.97 -9.68
N SER A 179 -12.52 17.69 -8.81
CA SER A 179 -11.53 16.61 -9.06
C SER A 179 -12.05 15.21 -8.81
N LYS A 180 -13.11 15.04 -8.02
CA LYS A 180 -13.60 13.78 -7.47
C LYS A 180 -12.64 13.11 -6.46
N VAL A 181 -11.62 13.83 -6.00
CA VAL A 181 -10.66 13.36 -4.99
C VAL A 181 -11.19 13.68 -3.59
N THR A 182 -11.09 12.71 -2.70
CA THR A 182 -11.44 12.84 -1.29
C THR A 182 -10.17 12.78 -0.45
N LEU A 183 -10.08 13.62 0.57
CA LEU A 183 -8.96 13.64 1.49
C LEU A 183 -9.21 12.67 2.65
N LEU A 184 -8.21 11.89 2.98
CA LEU A 184 -8.23 10.99 4.12
C LEU A 184 -7.19 11.43 5.15
N ILE A 185 -7.63 11.73 6.38
CA ILE A 185 -6.67 11.78 7.50
C ILE A 185 -6.36 10.36 7.92
N GLU A 186 -5.09 10.06 8.14
CA GLU A 186 -4.69 8.78 8.69
C GLU A 186 -4.69 8.81 10.21
N SER A 187 -5.11 7.71 10.84
CA SER A 187 -4.90 7.47 12.27
C SER A 187 -3.42 7.22 12.55
N HIS A 188 -2.66 8.29 12.76
CA HIS A 188 -1.20 8.28 12.84
C HIS A 188 -0.67 9.37 13.77
N ASP A 189 0.62 9.32 14.15
CA ASP A 189 1.30 10.24 15.06
C ASP A 189 0.51 10.41 16.38
N GLU A 190 0.08 11.64 16.70
CA GLU A 190 -0.67 11.94 17.92
C GLU A 190 -2.19 11.68 17.79
N PHE A 191 -2.67 11.44 16.57
CA PHE A 191 -4.10 11.29 16.25
C PHE A 191 -4.45 9.81 16.03
N THR A 192 -4.27 8.98 17.06
CA THR A 192 -4.47 7.53 17.00
C THR A 192 -5.70 7.03 17.75
N THR A 193 -6.40 7.91 18.47
CA THR A 193 -7.63 7.55 19.18
C THR A 193 -8.88 7.96 18.40
N SER A 194 -9.95 7.20 18.59
CA SER A 194 -11.25 7.57 18.00
C SER A 194 -11.71 8.97 18.39
N GLU A 195 -11.41 9.39 19.63
CA GLU A 195 -11.79 10.70 20.14
C GLU A 195 -11.10 11.82 19.37
N SER A 196 -9.76 11.77 19.25
CA SER A 196 -8.99 12.78 18.52
C SER A 196 -9.38 12.88 17.04
N LEU A 197 -9.64 11.72 16.40
CA LEU A 197 -10.07 11.68 14.99
C LEU A 197 -11.49 12.21 14.81
N LEU A 198 -12.43 11.88 15.72
CA LEU A 198 -13.80 12.42 15.69
C LEU A 198 -13.82 13.94 15.88
N ALA A 199 -12.96 14.49 16.73
CA ALA A 199 -12.84 15.94 16.89
C ALA A 199 -12.50 16.64 15.55
N ILE A 200 -11.55 16.05 14.80
CA ILE A 200 -11.15 16.56 13.47
C ILE A 200 -12.30 16.39 12.46
N LEU A 201 -12.82 15.16 12.31
CA LEU A 201 -13.78 14.81 11.26
C LEU A 201 -15.12 15.53 11.44
N ASN A 202 -15.63 15.60 12.68
CA ASN A 202 -16.86 16.32 13.00
C ASN A 202 -16.65 17.85 12.91
N GLY A 203 -15.48 18.35 13.34
CA GLY A 203 -15.14 19.77 13.26
C GLY A 203 -14.95 20.26 11.83
N ALA A 204 -14.38 19.44 10.95
CA ALA A 204 -14.29 19.73 9.53
C ALA A 204 -15.67 19.74 8.87
N ASN A 205 -16.50 18.76 9.20
CA ASN A 205 -17.86 18.57 8.69
C ASN A 205 -17.98 18.73 7.17
N LEU A 206 -17.07 18.07 6.46
CA LEU A 206 -16.96 18.12 5.00
C LEU A 206 -17.15 16.73 4.39
N PRO A 207 -17.84 16.59 3.26
CA PRO A 207 -18.00 15.30 2.58
C PRO A 207 -16.68 14.70 2.08
N THR A 208 -15.65 15.55 1.92
CA THR A 208 -14.30 15.16 1.49
C THR A 208 -13.30 15.04 2.63
N ALA A 209 -13.69 15.21 3.88
CA ALA A 209 -12.85 14.98 5.05
C ALA A 209 -13.21 13.63 5.67
N LEU A 210 -12.50 12.60 5.31
CA LEU A 210 -12.77 11.21 5.70
C LEU A 210 -11.53 10.55 6.30
N LEU A 211 -11.57 9.25 6.55
CA LEU A 211 -10.55 8.52 7.31
C LEU A 211 -9.89 7.43 6.48
N LEU A 212 -8.56 7.41 6.52
CA LEU A 212 -7.75 6.22 6.36
C LEU A 212 -7.54 5.63 7.75
N TRP A 213 -8.17 4.48 8.02
CA TRP A 213 -8.01 3.80 9.28
C TRP A 213 -6.80 2.88 9.25
N ASP A 214 -5.70 3.30 9.89
CA ASP A 214 -4.62 2.41 10.24
C ASP A 214 -4.98 1.67 11.53
N ALA A 215 -5.30 0.39 11.38
CA ALA A 215 -5.76 -0.45 12.48
C ALA A 215 -4.63 -0.79 13.46
N HIS A 216 -3.38 -0.78 13.01
CA HIS A 216 -2.21 -0.97 13.87
C HIS A 216 -2.07 0.20 14.86
N HIS A 217 -2.14 1.43 14.36
CA HIS A 217 -1.93 2.60 15.21
C HIS A 217 -3.05 2.78 16.23
N THR A 218 -4.30 2.58 15.85
CA THR A 218 -5.41 2.66 16.81
C THR A 218 -5.33 1.57 17.87
N PHE A 219 -4.86 0.36 17.53
CA PHE A 219 -4.66 -0.72 18.48
C PHE A 219 -3.43 -0.50 19.38
N VAL A 220 -2.27 -0.22 18.77
CA VAL A 220 -0.99 -0.16 19.50
C VAL A 220 -0.85 1.12 20.31
N ALA A 221 -1.07 2.27 19.70
CA ALA A 221 -0.93 3.58 20.36
C ALA A 221 -2.24 4.05 20.98
N GLY A 222 -3.35 3.94 20.26
CA GLY A 222 -4.67 4.34 20.72
C GLY A 222 -5.28 3.39 21.77
N LYS A 223 -4.74 2.16 21.93
CA LYS A 223 -5.23 1.14 22.87
C LYS A 223 -6.69 0.75 22.65
N GLU A 224 -7.18 0.89 21.43
CA GLU A 224 -8.57 0.58 21.07
C GLU A 224 -8.68 -0.77 20.37
N GLN A 225 -9.76 -1.51 20.67
CA GLN A 225 -10.09 -2.73 19.95
C GLN A 225 -10.75 -2.40 18.60
N PRO A 226 -10.54 -3.21 17.54
CA PRO A 226 -11.10 -2.92 16.22
C PRO A 226 -12.61 -2.67 16.19
N ALA A 227 -13.38 -3.41 16.99
CA ALA A 227 -14.83 -3.24 17.06
C ALA A 227 -15.24 -1.88 17.66
N ASP A 228 -14.50 -1.42 18.68
CA ASP A 228 -14.79 -0.15 19.36
C ASP A 228 -14.40 1.02 18.46
N THR A 229 -13.24 0.94 17.81
CA THR A 229 -12.80 1.93 16.81
C THR A 229 -13.81 2.02 15.66
N TYR A 230 -14.19 0.88 15.07
CA TYR A 230 -15.11 0.88 13.93
C TYR A 230 -16.50 1.40 14.30
N LYS A 231 -17.03 1.07 15.48
CA LYS A 231 -18.30 1.59 15.97
C LYS A 231 -18.35 3.12 15.94
N LYS A 232 -17.23 3.78 16.22
CA LYS A 232 -17.13 5.24 16.25
C LYS A 232 -16.77 5.83 14.88
N LEU A 233 -15.81 5.23 14.17
CA LEU A 233 -15.15 5.79 12.98
C LEU A 233 -15.59 5.14 11.67
N GLY A 234 -16.30 4.02 11.69
CA GLY A 234 -16.65 3.24 10.48
C GLY A 234 -17.35 4.05 9.40
N LYS A 235 -18.23 4.98 9.77
CA LYS A 235 -18.94 5.84 8.80
C LYS A 235 -17.99 6.76 8.01
N PHE A 236 -16.82 7.08 8.55
CA PHE A 236 -15.80 7.91 7.92
C PHE A 236 -14.74 7.10 7.16
N THR A 237 -14.57 5.82 7.50
CA THR A 237 -13.52 4.97 6.94
C THR A 237 -13.74 4.70 5.45
N ARG A 238 -12.75 5.04 4.63
CA ARG A 238 -12.74 4.80 3.18
C ARG A 238 -11.55 3.98 2.69
N HIS A 239 -10.46 4.03 3.42
CA HIS A 239 -9.27 3.22 3.16
C HIS A 239 -8.71 2.67 4.47
N THR A 240 -7.90 1.62 4.40
CA THR A 240 -7.34 0.98 5.59
C THR A 240 -5.89 0.65 5.39
N HIS A 241 -5.08 0.81 6.45
CA HIS A 241 -3.76 0.20 6.56
C HIS A 241 -3.81 -0.99 7.52
N LEU A 242 -3.27 -2.10 7.05
CA LEU A 242 -3.14 -3.33 7.81
C LEU A 242 -1.67 -3.74 7.83
N LYS A 243 -1.11 -3.82 9.01
CA LYS A 243 0.24 -4.31 9.29
C LYS A 243 0.28 -4.96 10.66
N ASP A 244 1.11 -5.96 10.81
CA ASP A 244 1.23 -6.70 12.06
C ASP A 244 2.57 -6.41 12.74
N SER A 245 2.59 -6.46 14.06
CA SER A 245 3.79 -6.25 14.85
C SER A 245 3.71 -6.95 16.19
N ARG A 246 4.86 -7.11 16.83
CA ARG A 246 4.96 -7.61 18.20
C ARG A 246 5.96 -6.78 19.00
N PRO A 247 5.90 -6.76 20.31
CA PRO A 247 6.93 -6.15 21.14
C PRO A 247 8.30 -6.79 20.88
N GLU A 248 9.34 -5.95 20.84
CA GLU A 248 10.73 -6.38 20.76
C GLU A 248 11.58 -5.47 21.65
N GLY A 249 11.84 -5.91 22.89
CA GLY A 249 12.48 -5.07 23.91
C GLY A 249 11.62 -3.86 24.27
N LYS A 250 12.15 -2.65 24.06
CA LYS A 250 11.42 -1.37 24.28
C LYS A 250 10.65 -0.90 23.06
N ASP A 251 10.93 -1.49 21.91
CA ASP A 251 10.38 -1.12 20.63
C ASP A 251 9.38 -2.17 20.13
N ARG A 252 8.98 -2.04 18.88
CA ARG A 252 8.15 -3.01 18.18
C ARG A 252 8.82 -3.42 16.88
N ARG A 253 8.66 -4.70 16.55
CA ARG A 253 9.06 -5.23 15.25
C ARG A 253 7.83 -5.50 14.40
N TYR A 254 7.82 -4.99 13.17
CA TYR A 254 6.85 -5.41 12.17
C TYR A 254 7.15 -6.85 11.75
N VAL A 255 6.10 -7.64 11.65
CA VAL A 255 6.18 -9.08 11.35
C VAL A 255 5.14 -9.46 10.30
N LEU A 256 5.31 -10.63 9.70
CA LEU A 256 4.35 -11.13 8.71
C LEU A 256 2.94 -11.21 9.30
N THR A 257 1.95 -10.84 8.49
CA THR A 257 0.55 -10.78 8.90
C THR A 257 0.08 -12.07 9.56
N GLY A 258 -0.52 -11.96 10.75
CA GLY A 258 -1.02 -13.08 11.53
C GLY A 258 0.02 -13.75 12.43
N THR A 259 1.25 -13.23 12.48
CA THR A 259 2.33 -13.76 13.36
C THR A 259 2.68 -12.84 14.52
N GLY A 260 2.03 -11.65 14.59
CA GLY A 260 2.16 -10.68 15.66
C GLY A 260 0.98 -10.69 16.62
N GLU A 261 0.76 -9.54 17.26
CA GLU A 261 -0.32 -9.38 18.25
C GLU A 261 -1.44 -8.45 17.78
N VAL A 262 -1.27 -7.79 16.60
CA VAL A 262 -2.29 -6.88 16.08
C VAL A 262 -3.49 -7.70 15.59
N PRO A 263 -4.72 -7.38 16.02
CA PRO A 263 -5.89 -8.21 15.71
C PRO A 263 -6.39 -8.03 14.28
N ILE A 264 -5.54 -8.28 13.28
CA ILE A 264 -5.83 -8.09 11.83
C ILE A 264 -7.07 -8.89 11.42
N LYS A 265 -7.16 -10.17 11.84
CA LYS A 265 -8.31 -11.01 11.53
C LYS A 265 -9.62 -10.43 12.04
N GLN A 266 -9.61 -9.88 13.26
CA GLN A 266 -10.79 -9.21 13.84
C GLN A 266 -11.11 -7.93 13.09
N THR A 267 -10.10 -7.14 12.71
CA THR A 267 -10.27 -5.93 11.90
C THR A 267 -10.93 -6.25 10.56
N VAL A 268 -10.44 -7.28 9.85
CA VAL A 268 -11.03 -7.75 8.58
C VAL A 268 -12.49 -8.15 8.78
N LYS A 269 -12.79 -8.94 9.83
CA LYS A 269 -14.15 -9.36 10.14
C LYS A 269 -15.07 -8.18 10.40
N VAL A 270 -14.64 -7.22 11.24
CA VAL A 270 -15.43 -6.02 11.56
C VAL A 270 -15.73 -5.19 10.31
N LEU A 271 -14.73 -4.96 9.46
CA LEU A 271 -14.90 -4.25 8.20
C LEU A 271 -15.89 -4.96 7.27
N ALA A 272 -15.67 -6.26 7.04
CA ALA A 272 -16.48 -7.06 6.11
C ALA A 272 -17.94 -7.17 6.56
N THR A 273 -18.19 -7.49 7.84
CA THR A 273 -19.56 -7.66 8.36
C THR A 273 -20.36 -6.35 8.42
N ASN A 274 -19.68 -5.21 8.40
CA ASN A 274 -20.32 -3.90 8.36
C ASN A 274 -20.33 -3.27 6.95
N GLY A 275 -20.08 -4.06 5.91
CA GLY A 275 -20.25 -3.64 4.52
C GLY A 275 -19.18 -2.71 3.99
N TYR A 276 -17.96 -2.76 4.53
CA TYR A 276 -16.84 -2.00 3.98
C TYR A 276 -16.60 -2.34 2.51
N ARG A 277 -16.41 -1.32 1.67
CA ARG A 277 -16.27 -1.44 0.22
C ARG A 277 -14.91 -1.00 -0.30
N GLY A 278 -14.00 -0.56 0.57
CA GLY A 278 -12.64 -0.15 0.22
C GLY A 278 -11.69 -1.35 0.12
N TYR A 279 -10.43 -1.03 -0.05
CA TYR A 279 -9.37 -2.02 -0.12
C TYR A 279 -8.78 -2.30 1.27
N TYR A 280 -8.45 -3.57 1.52
CA TYR A 280 -7.64 -4.01 2.64
C TYR A 280 -6.18 -3.84 2.22
N CYS A 281 -5.56 -2.72 2.62
CA CYS A 281 -4.24 -2.34 2.13
C CYS A 281 -3.15 -2.79 3.08
N PHE A 282 -2.18 -3.53 2.54
CA PHE A 282 -0.97 -3.90 3.27
C PHE A 282 0.02 -2.74 3.26
N GLU A 283 0.22 -2.12 4.40
CA GLU A 283 1.27 -1.12 4.58
C GLU A 283 2.50 -1.78 5.23
N TRP A 284 3.34 -2.39 4.39
CA TRP A 284 4.60 -2.98 4.83
C TRP A 284 5.67 -1.90 4.96
N GLU A 285 6.23 -1.75 6.15
CA GLU A 285 7.10 -0.63 6.53
C GLU A 285 8.57 -0.78 6.05
N LYS A 286 8.83 -1.56 5.01
CA LYS A 286 10.18 -1.91 4.54
C LYS A 286 11.08 -0.72 4.26
N ARG A 287 10.52 0.40 3.81
CA ARG A 287 11.27 1.63 3.55
C ARG A 287 11.91 2.21 4.80
N TRP A 288 11.21 2.13 5.92
CA TRP A 288 11.66 2.68 7.20
C TRP A 288 12.32 1.64 8.10
N HIS A 289 12.05 0.37 7.83
CA HIS A 289 12.53 -0.79 8.57
C HIS A 289 13.20 -1.77 7.61
N PRO A 290 14.43 -1.46 7.14
CA PRO A 290 15.13 -2.30 6.15
C PRO A 290 15.46 -3.71 6.68
N GLU A 291 15.40 -3.93 8.00
CA GLU A 291 15.66 -5.21 8.66
C GLU A 291 14.50 -6.21 8.60
N ILE A 292 13.27 -5.77 8.30
CA ILE A 292 12.12 -6.70 8.19
C ILE A 292 12.16 -7.47 6.88
N GLU A 293 11.31 -8.49 6.75
CA GLU A 293 11.29 -9.39 5.59
C GLU A 293 11.15 -8.63 4.26
N ALA A 294 11.80 -9.17 3.22
CA ALA A 294 11.74 -8.59 1.87
C ALA A 294 10.31 -8.64 1.30
N PRO A 295 9.94 -7.72 0.40
CA PRO A 295 8.60 -7.69 -0.20
C PRO A 295 8.26 -8.98 -0.96
N GLU A 296 9.25 -9.68 -1.51
CA GLU A 296 9.12 -10.99 -2.17
C GLU A 296 8.61 -12.09 -1.23
N ILE A 297 8.75 -11.90 0.09
CA ILE A 297 8.24 -12.79 1.13
C ILE A 297 6.93 -12.24 1.69
N ALA A 298 6.92 -10.95 2.05
CA ALA A 298 5.83 -10.34 2.80
C ALA A 298 4.54 -10.20 1.97
N PHE A 299 4.63 -9.82 0.69
CA PHE A 299 3.44 -9.59 -0.14
C PHE A 299 2.70 -10.88 -0.50
N PRO A 300 3.37 -11.96 -0.98
CA PRO A 300 2.67 -13.24 -1.19
C PRO A 300 2.08 -13.80 0.09
N HIS A 301 2.77 -13.63 1.22
CA HIS A 301 2.25 -14.05 2.53
C HIS A 301 0.97 -13.28 2.89
N TYR A 302 0.99 -11.94 2.78
CA TYR A 302 -0.19 -11.12 3.02
C TYR A 302 -1.36 -11.54 2.12
N ALA A 303 -1.13 -11.66 0.82
CA ALA A 303 -2.15 -12.07 -0.13
C ALA A 303 -2.76 -13.44 0.18
N LYS A 304 -1.96 -14.39 0.70
CA LYS A 304 -2.44 -15.70 1.14
C LYS A 304 -3.31 -15.57 2.39
N VAL A 305 -2.81 -14.94 3.44
CA VAL A 305 -3.51 -14.78 4.72
C VAL A 305 -4.81 -14.00 4.55
N MET A 306 -4.78 -12.94 3.75
CA MET A 306 -6.00 -12.14 3.50
C MET A 306 -7.06 -12.90 2.73
N ARG A 307 -6.70 -13.81 1.81
CA ARG A 307 -7.67 -14.70 1.17
C ARG A 307 -8.43 -15.56 2.19
N GLU A 308 -7.71 -16.09 3.17
CA GLU A 308 -8.29 -16.89 4.25
C GLU A 308 -9.22 -16.03 5.14
N TYR A 309 -8.74 -14.87 5.60
CA TYR A 309 -9.52 -13.98 6.47
C TYR A 309 -10.77 -13.41 5.79
N LEU A 310 -10.66 -13.03 4.52
CA LEU A 310 -11.80 -12.52 3.75
C LEU A 310 -12.83 -13.61 3.44
N ALA A 311 -12.38 -14.83 3.13
CA ALA A 311 -13.28 -15.97 2.93
C ALA A 311 -14.05 -16.31 4.20
N GLU A 312 -13.39 -16.36 5.37
CA GLU A 312 -14.04 -16.56 6.66
C GLU A 312 -15.01 -15.44 7.03
N ALA A 313 -14.73 -14.21 6.58
CA ALA A 313 -15.62 -13.07 6.77
C ALA A 313 -16.74 -12.97 5.72
N GLY A 314 -16.85 -13.95 4.80
CA GLY A 314 -17.89 -14.01 3.77
C GLY A 314 -17.71 -13.08 2.58
N VAL A 315 -16.51 -12.50 2.40
CA VAL A 315 -16.18 -11.67 1.24
C VAL A 315 -15.83 -12.58 0.06
N LYS A 316 -16.60 -12.47 -1.03
CA LYS A 316 -16.38 -13.22 -2.27
C LYS A 316 -15.55 -12.38 -3.25
N SER A 317 -14.70 -13.05 -4.04
CA SER A 317 -13.98 -12.48 -5.18
C SER A 317 -14.91 -12.17 -6.34
#